data_8cc69795df076a463694c133cf88bc38
#
_entry.id   8cc69795df076a463694c133cf88bc38
#
_cell.length_a   1.000
_cell.length_b   1.000
_cell.length_c   1.000
_cell.angle_alpha   90.00
_cell.angle_beta   90.00
_cell.angle_gamma   90.00
#
_symmetry.space_group_name_H-M   'P 1'
#
loop_
_entity.id
_entity.type
_entity.pdbx_description
1 polymer ?
#
loop_
_entity_poly.entity_id
_entity_poly.type
_entity_poly.pdbx_seq_one_letter_code
_entity_poly.pdbx_strand_id
1 'polypeptide(L)'
;MDHNQEGSQTEVLHLVRSMLYSAAAESQWIARAPSLATHAGSLRNLLEPFAEIASHVMETPNRLSGKISGILKELDVGALHDRDALRKLVRKMPKGPRDRIVRSALRSFFESEDLKPYQSELIKLQAHLERRGHKAIILFDGRDASGKGGTLRRVTRYMNEKHYRVVALGKPSAYEQTELHMKRYIQQFPHAGEIVLFDRSWYNRAMVEPVMGFCTPKQYRQFMNKVLDYEESFIADGKTTLIKLYFSVSKKEQQRRFERRQNDPLRAWKLSEVDLQAQDLWDEFTEKKFELLRKTHTEKTPWYVIRSDSKHLARLETMKLILRSMKYRGRSRTLDISANPEIVIPGDRELRIMKRERRQHGKAQR
;
A
#
# COMPACT_ATOMS: atom_id res chain seq x y z
N MET A 1 -14.69 -46.28 12.70
CA MET A 1 -14.18 -44.94 13.02
C MET A 1 -14.02 -44.07 11.75
N ASP A 2 -14.65 -44.45 10.60
CA ASP A 2 -14.38 -43.78 9.30
C ASP A 2 -15.50 -42.87 8.78
N HIS A 3 -16.64 -42.79 9.46
CA HIS A 3 -17.76 -41.96 8.99
C HIS A 3 -17.63 -40.44 9.24
N ASN A 4 -16.73 -40.00 10.12
CA ASN A 4 -16.58 -38.59 10.47
C ASN A 4 -15.58 -37.81 9.54
N GLN A 5 -14.72 -38.51 8.79
CA GLN A 5 -13.77 -37.87 7.89
C GLN A 5 -14.37 -37.56 6.51
N GLU A 6 -15.28 -38.37 6.03
CA GLU A 6 -15.95 -38.11 4.74
C GLU A 6 -16.92 -36.90 4.80
N GLY A 7 -17.60 -36.71 5.96
CA GLY A 7 -18.47 -35.56 6.16
C GLY A 7 -17.70 -34.21 6.10
N SER A 8 -16.54 -34.15 6.75
CA SER A 8 -15.69 -32.95 6.77
C SER A 8 -15.12 -32.59 5.38
N GLN A 9 -14.74 -33.59 4.57
CA GLN A 9 -14.21 -33.37 3.23
C GLN A 9 -15.31 -32.88 2.25
N THR A 10 -16.52 -33.37 2.40
CA THR A 10 -17.67 -32.97 1.59
C THR A 10 -18.07 -31.54 1.92
N GLU A 11 -18.01 -31.12 3.19
CA GLU A 11 -18.30 -29.75 3.62
C GLU A 11 -17.26 -28.75 3.13
N VAL A 12 -15.96 -29.07 3.18
CA VAL A 12 -14.89 -28.20 2.66
C VAL A 12 -14.99 -28.05 1.14
N LEU A 13 -15.26 -29.14 0.42
CA LEU A 13 -15.52 -29.11 -1.04
C LEU A 13 -16.77 -28.30 -1.37
N HIS A 14 -17.81 -28.40 -0.55
CA HIS A 14 -19.04 -27.62 -0.69
C HIS A 14 -18.82 -26.13 -0.41
N LEU A 15 -17.99 -25.80 0.59
CA LEU A 15 -17.63 -24.43 0.95
C LEU A 15 -16.76 -23.78 -0.15
N VAL A 16 -15.74 -24.48 -0.63
CA VAL A 16 -14.89 -24.01 -1.74
C VAL A 16 -15.70 -23.86 -3.02
N ARG A 17 -16.59 -24.83 -3.32
CA ARG A 17 -17.51 -24.81 -4.45
C ARG A 17 -18.51 -23.64 -4.33
N SER A 18 -19.09 -23.42 -3.15
CA SER A 18 -19.98 -22.30 -2.84
C SER A 18 -19.28 -20.94 -3.00
N MET A 19 -18.04 -20.81 -2.53
CA MET A 19 -17.21 -19.60 -2.71
C MET A 19 -16.90 -19.35 -4.18
N LEU A 20 -16.56 -20.38 -4.95
CA LEU A 20 -16.30 -20.28 -6.39
C LEU A 20 -17.58 -19.95 -7.20
N TYR A 21 -18.71 -20.53 -6.83
CA TYR A 21 -20.03 -20.22 -7.46
C TYR A 21 -20.48 -18.81 -7.11
N SER A 22 -20.30 -18.36 -5.87
CA SER A 22 -20.61 -16.99 -5.45
C SER A 22 -19.76 -15.97 -6.22
N ALA A 23 -18.46 -16.24 -6.38
CA ALA A 23 -17.55 -15.41 -7.15
C ALA A 23 -17.91 -15.34 -8.64
N ALA A 24 -18.30 -16.47 -9.24
CA ALA A 24 -18.73 -16.53 -10.63
C ALA A 24 -20.11 -15.86 -10.84
N ALA A 25 -21.05 -16.04 -9.88
CA ALA A 25 -22.36 -15.41 -9.92
C ALA A 25 -22.26 -13.88 -9.74
N GLU A 26 -21.40 -13.40 -8.84
CA GLU A 26 -21.14 -11.97 -8.65
C GLU A 26 -20.49 -11.33 -9.88
N SER A 27 -19.58 -12.02 -10.58
CA SER A 27 -18.98 -11.52 -11.82
C SER A 27 -20.02 -11.36 -12.95
N GLN A 28 -21.00 -12.28 -13.05
CA GLN A 28 -22.12 -12.16 -13.99
C GLN A 28 -23.13 -11.08 -13.59
N TRP A 29 -23.31 -10.83 -12.29
CA TRP A 29 -24.20 -9.80 -11.77
C TRP A 29 -23.64 -8.39 -11.99
N ILE A 30 -22.36 -8.21 -11.76
CA ILE A 30 -21.62 -6.96 -11.99
C ILE A 30 -21.67 -6.56 -13.47
N ALA A 31 -21.62 -7.53 -14.40
CA ALA A 31 -21.75 -7.27 -15.84
C ALA A 31 -23.15 -6.76 -16.24
N ARG A 32 -24.18 -7.00 -15.42
CA ARG A 32 -25.60 -6.63 -15.69
C ARG A 32 -26.09 -5.38 -14.95
N ALA A 33 -25.29 -4.78 -14.05
CA ALA A 33 -25.70 -3.63 -13.24
C ALA A 33 -24.68 -2.47 -13.30
N PRO A 34 -24.79 -1.58 -14.31
CA PRO A 34 -23.84 -0.47 -14.50
C PRO A 34 -23.73 0.52 -13.31
N SER A 35 -24.78 0.62 -12.48
CA SER A 35 -24.82 1.54 -11.33
C SER A 35 -23.96 1.12 -10.12
N LEU A 36 -23.43 -0.10 -10.10
CA LEU A 36 -22.54 -0.61 -9.04
C LEU A 36 -21.05 -0.54 -9.42
N ALA A 37 -20.73 0.04 -10.56
CA ALA A 37 -19.37 0.08 -11.12
C ALA A 37 -18.33 0.79 -10.23
N THR A 38 -18.74 1.69 -9.36
CA THR A 38 -17.86 2.41 -8.43
C THR A 38 -17.30 1.54 -7.29
N HIS A 39 -18.00 0.46 -6.92
CA HIS A 39 -17.55 -0.50 -5.90
C HIS A 39 -16.93 -1.79 -6.50
N ALA A 40 -17.17 -2.02 -7.79
CA ALA A 40 -16.77 -3.21 -8.53
C ALA A 40 -15.25 -3.36 -8.70
N GLY A 41 -14.48 -2.27 -8.70
CA GLY A 41 -13.03 -2.29 -8.85
C GLY A 41 -12.30 -3.06 -7.73
N SER A 42 -12.82 -2.99 -6.51
CA SER A 42 -12.22 -3.67 -5.34
C SER A 42 -12.55 -5.16 -5.32
N LEU A 43 -13.78 -5.53 -5.64
CA LEU A 43 -14.23 -6.92 -5.73
C LEU A 43 -13.62 -7.64 -6.95
N ARG A 44 -13.57 -6.98 -8.11
CA ARG A 44 -12.96 -7.52 -9.32
C ARG A 44 -11.49 -7.91 -9.14
N ASN A 45 -10.69 -7.06 -8.48
CA ASN A 45 -9.28 -7.36 -8.17
C ASN A 45 -9.10 -8.51 -7.15
N LEU A 46 -10.13 -8.79 -6.35
CA LEU A 46 -10.13 -9.89 -5.38
C LEU A 46 -10.55 -11.21 -6.03
N LEU A 47 -11.51 -11.14 -6.96
CA LEU A 47 -12.17 -12.30 -7.57
C LEU A 47 -11.49 -12.73 -8.89
N GLU A 48 -10.76 -11.83 -9.57
CA GLU A 48 -10.08 -12.12 -10.84
C GLU A 48 -9.16 -13.37 -10.78
N PRO A 49 -8.31 -13.57 -9.75
CA PRO A 49 -7.54 -14.80 -9.62
C PRO A 49 -8.41 -16.05 -9.39
N PHE A 50 -9.56 -15.88 -8.73
CA PHE A 50 -10.49 -16.98 -8.46
C PHE A 50 -11.39 -17.27 -9.66
N ALA A 51 -11.75 -16.26 -10.47
CA ALA A 51 -12.52 -16.44 -11.70
C ALA A 51 -11.71 -17.19 -12.77
N GLU A 52 -10.41 -16.91 -12.90
CA GLU A 52 -9.53 -17.69 -13.79
C GLU A 52 -9.37 -19.14 -13.28
N ILE A 53 -9.25 -19.35 -11.98
CA ILE A 53 -9.21 -20.69 -11.39
C ILE A 53 -10.57 -21.39 -11.59
N ALA A 54 -11.68 -20.69 -11.38
CA ALA A 54 -13.02 -21.26 -11.55
C ALA A 54 -13.31 -21.64 -12.99
N SER A 55 -12.98 -20.79 -13.98
CA SER A 55 -13.18 -21.13 -15.40
C SER A 55 -12.32 -22.31 -15.82
N HIS A 56 -11.05 -22.37 -15.36
CA HIS A 56 -10.15 -23.48 -15.67
C HIS A 56 -10.51 -24.81 -14.97
N VAL A 57 -11.07 -24.73 -13.75
CA VAL A 57 -11.60 -25.89 -13.02
C VAL A 57 -12.87 -26.44 -13.68
N MET A 58 -13.69 -25.54 -14.27
CA MET A 58 -14.92 -25.92 -14.98
C MET A 58 -14.63 -26.56 -16.35
N GLU A 59 -13.57 -26.12 -17.05
CA GLU A 59 -13.18 -26.65 -18.37
C GLU A 59 -12.48 -28.02 -18.31
N THR A 60 -11.87 -28.40 -17.16
CA THR A 60 -11.15 -29.67 -17.04
C THR A 60 -11.35 -30.37 -15.68
N PRO A 61 -12.57 -30.87 -15.39
CA PRO A 61 -12.92 -31.35 -14.04
C PRO A 61 -12.08 -32.54 -13.54
N ASN A 62 -11.68 -33.45 -14.42
CA ASN A 62 -11.12 -34.74 -13.99
C ASN A 62 -9.59 -34.80 -13.78
N ARG A 63 -8.81 -33.83 -14.28
CA ARG A 63 -7.34 -33.83 -14.12
C ARG A 63 -6.80 -32.95 -12.98
N LEU A 64 -7.58 -31.96 -12.57
CA LEU A 64 -7.25 -31.05 -11.46
C LEU A 64 -7.65 -31.65 -10.09
N SER A 65 -8.68 -32.51 -10.04
CA SER A 65 -9.23 -33.02 -8.80
C SER A 65 -8.22 -33.83 -7.98
N GLY A 66 -7.39 -34.65 -8.61
CA GLY A 66 -6.43 -35.50 -7.90
C GLY A 66 -5.29 -34.74 -7.21
N LYS A 67 -4.72 -33.71 -7.85
CA LYS A 67 -3.61 -32.94 -7.26
C LYS A 67 -4.09 -31.89 -6.28
N ILE A 68 -5.20 -31.23 -6.57
CA ILE A 68 -5.82 -30.27 -5.65
C ILE A 68 -6.42 -31.00 -4.46
N SER A 69 -7.06 -32.16 -4.66
CA SER A 69 -7.57 -33.00 -3.60
C SER A 69 -6.44 -33.54 -2.70
N GLY A 70 -5.27 -33.88 -3.26
CA GLY A 70 -4.08 -34.23 -2.48
C GLY A 70 -3.55 -33.07 -1.63
N ILE A 71 -3.52 -31.86 -2.19
CA ILE A 71 -3.08 -30.64 -1.50
C ILE A 71 -4.11 -30.23 -0.42
N LEU A 72 -5.42 -30.35 -0.73
CA LEU A 72 -6.49 -30.06 0.23
C LEU A 72 -6.61 -31.11 1.33
N LYS A 73 -6.21 -32.36 1.09
CA LYS A 73 -6.11 -33.41 2.11
C LYS A 73 -4.97 -33.16 3.11
N GLU A 74 -3.90 -32.49 2.69
CA GLU A 74 -2.82 -32.05 3.60
C GLU A 74 -3.14 -30.72 4.31
N LEU A 75 -4.19 -30.01 3.87
CA LEU A 75 -4.72 -28.82 4.51
C LEU A 75 -5.77 -29.23 5.55
N ASP A 76 -5.33 -29.49 6.76
CA ASP A 76 -6.21 -29.47 7.92
C ASP A 76 -6.84 -28.06 8.02
N VAL A 77 -8.17 -27.98 8.16
CA VAL A 77 -8.91 -26.72 8.29
C VAL A 77 -8.39 -25.90 9.50
N GLY A 78 -7.89 -26.58 10.55
CA GLY A 78 -7.17 -25.96 11.66
C GLY A 78 -5.85 -25.32 11.25
N ALA A 79 -5.13 -25.90 10.29
CA ALA A 79 -3.88 -25.38 9.76
C ALA A 79 -4.05 -24.17 8.83
N LEU A 80 -5.27 -23.84 8.36
CA LEU A 80 -5.55 -22.59 7.63
C LEU A 80 -5.30 -21.34 8.49
N HIS A 81 -5.29 -21.49 9.80
CA HIS A 81 -4.94 -20.43 10.74
C HIS A 81 -3.45 -20.46 11.12
N ASP A 82 -2.69 -21.50 10.76
CA ASP A 82 -1.25 -21.58 10.97
C ASP A 82 -0.50 -21.03 9.75
N ARG A 83 0.00 -19.81 9.91
CA ARG A 83 0.75 -19.07 8.92
C ARG A 83 2.00 -19.80 8.41
N ASP A 84 2.68 -20.52 9.28
CA ASP A 84 3.95 -21.17 8.94
C ASP A 84 3.74 -22.54 8.29
N ALA A 85 2.70 -23.27 8.67
CA ALA A 85 2.28 -24.50 8.00
C ALA A 85 1.90 -24.22 6.54
N LEU A 86 1.15 -23.16 6.30
CA LEU A 86 0.75 -22.71 4.96
C LEU A 86 1.91 -22.20 4.12
N ARG A 87 2.85 -21.48 4.71
CA ARG A 87 4.09 -21.07 4.02
C ARG A 87 4.91 -22.29 3.60
N LYS A 88 5.02 -23.31 4.44
CA LYS A 88 5.72 -24.56 4.13
C LYS A 88 5.04 -25.29 2.96
N LEU A 89 3.69 -25.34 2.98
CA LEU A 89 2.91 -25.95 1.90
C LEU A 89 3.12 -25.26 0.56
N VAL A 90 3.00 -23.92 0.53
CA VAL A 90 3.22 -23.12 -0.70
C VAL A 90 4.65 -23.30 -1.25
N ARG A 91 5.66 -23.49 -0.38
CA ARG A 91 7.04 -23.75 -0.80
C ARG A 91 7.23 -25.14 -1.43
N LYS A 92 6.47 -26.14 -0.99
CA LYS A 92 6.54 -27.54 -1.49
C LYS A 92 5.82 -27.72 -2.83
N MET A 93 4.99 -26.79 -3.29
CA MET A 93 4.23 -26.93 -4.54
C MET A 93 5.15 -27.01 -5.78
N PRO A 94 4.82 -27.87 -6.76
CA PRO A 94 5.59 -28.00 -8.03
C PRO A 94 5.66 -26.70 -8.82
N LYS A 95 6.65 -26.60 -9.74
CA LYS A 95 6.96 -25.34 -10.46
C LYS A 95 6.16 -25.13 -11.76
N GLY A 96 5.15 -25.93 -12.06
CA GLY A 96 4.36 -25.84 -13.28
C GLY A 96 3.51 -24.56 -13.42
N PRO A 97 3.01 -24.21 -14.60
CA PRO A 97 2.17 -23.00 -14.80
C PRO A 97 0.92 -22.95 -13.93
N ARG A 98 0.22 -24.10 -13.78
CA ARG A 98 -0.99 -24.25 -12.94
C ARG A 98 -0.67 -24.01 -11.46
N ASP A 99 0.46 -24.54 -11.00
CA ASP A 99 0.90 -24.40 -9.62
C ASP A 99 1.37 -22.97 -9.32
N ARG A 100 1.79 -22.21 -10.33
CA ARG A 100 2.10 -20.77 -10.19
C ARG A 100 0.85 -19.96 -9.90
N ILE A 101 -0.28 -20.25 -10.56
CA ILE A 101 -1.56 -19.57 -10.34
C ILE A 101 -2.07 -19.86 -8.93
N VAL A 102 -2.13 -21.13 -8.52
CA VAL A 102 -2.57 -21.53 -7.18
C VAL A 102 -1.70 -20.90 -6.10
N ARG A 103 -0.35 -20.95 -6.25
CA ARG A 103 0.56 -20.29 -5.31
C ARG A 103 0.37 -18.79 -5.25
N SER A 104 0.10 -18.14 -6.38
CA SER A 104 -0.15 -16.71 -6.42
C SER A 104 -1.46 -16.35 -5.70
N ALA A 105 -2.52 -17.11 -5.93
CA ALA A 105 -3.80 -16.93 -5.28
C ALA A 105 -3.71 -17.15 -3.76
N LEU A 106 -3.12 -18.27 -3.32
CA LEU A 106 -2.88 -18.54 -1.91
C LEU A 106 -2.03 -17.45 -1.25
N ARG A 107 -0.95 -17.02 -1.90
CA ARG A 107 -0.13 -15.91 -1.40
C ARG A 107 -0.96 -14.63 -1.23
N SER A 108 -1.77 -14.27 -2.24
CA SER A 108 -2.62 -13.07 -2.17
C SER A 108 -3.65 -13.17 -1.07
N PHE A 109 -4.22 -14.35 -0.85
CA PHE A 109 -5.14 -14.62 0.25
C PHE A 109 -4.46 -14.39 1.60
N PHE A 110 -3.31 -15.06 1.84
CA PHE A 110 -2.60 -14.91 3.12
C PHE A 110 -2.07 -13.51 3.35
N GLU A 111 -1.53 -12.84 2.33
CA GLU A 111 -1.14 -11.45 2.44
C GLU A 111 -2.33 -10.54 2.82
N SER A 112 -3.54 -10.90 2.38
CA SER A 112 -4.77 -10.20 2.75
C SER A 112 -5.18 -10.48 4.19
N GLU A 113 -5.15 -11.75 4.61
CA GLU A 113 -5.48 -12.16 5.98
C GLU A 113 -4.52 -11.55 7.02
N ASP A 114 -3.23 -11.51 6.72
CA ASP A 114 -2.20 -10.89 7.57
C ASP A 114 -2.51 -9.42 7.89
N LEU A 115 -3.20 -8.70 7.00
CA LEU A 115 -3.51 -7.29 7.19
C LEU A 115 -4.79 -7.05 8.01
N LYS A 116 -5.72 -8.00 8.06
CA LYS A 116 -7.03 -7.82 8.71
C LYS A 116 -6.96 -7.39 10.18
N PRO A 117 -6.10 -7.96 11.05
CA PRO A 117 -5.98 -7.50 12.43
C PRO A 117 -5.63 -6.00 12.53
N TYR A 118 -4.71 -5.53 11.68
CA TYR A 118 -4.29 -4.12 11.63
C TYR A 118 -5.37 -3.22 11.05
N GLN A 119 -6.11 -3.71 10.05
CA GLN A 119 -7.26 -3.00 9.48
C GLN A 119 -8.38 -2.85 10.52
N SER A 120 -8.63 -3.87 11.33
CA SER A 120 -9.57 -3.77 12.46
C SER A 120 -9.13 -2.71 13.48
N GLU A 121 -7.83 -2.64 13.79
CA GLU A 121 -7.30 -1.61 14.67
C GLU A 121 -7.39 -0.19 14.06
N LEU A 122 -7.22 -0.05 12.73
CA LEU A 122 -7.42 1.23 12.03
C LEU A 122 -8.85 1.73 12.14
N ILE A 123 -9.87 0.85 12.13
CA ILE A 123 -11.27 1.21 12.38
C ILE A 123 -11.43 1.76 13.80
N LYS A 124 -10.82 1.13 14.81
CA LYS A 124 -10.87 1.62 16.21
C LYS A 124 -10.17 2.96 16.36
N LEU A 125 -9.03 3.14 15.69
CA LEU A 125 -8.33 4.42 15.63
C LEU A 125 -9.23 5.50 15.03
N GLN A 126 -9.83 5.25 13.87
CA GLN A 126 -10.74 6.18 13.20
C GLN A 126 -11.90 6.59 14.10
N ALA A 127 -12.58 5.62 14.71
CA ALA A 127 -13.67 5.90 15.66
C ALA A 127 -13.20 6.68 16.89
N HIS A 128 -11.95 6.54 17.30
CA HIS A 128 -11.38 7.36 18.38
C HIS A 128 -11.15 8.80 17.94
N LEU A 129 -10.57 9.02 16.75
CA LEU A 129 -10.34 10.36 16.21
C LEU A 129 -11.66 11.11 16.03
N GLU A 130 -12.68 10.44 15.49
CA GLU A 130 -14.03 10.98 15.34
C GLU A 130 -14.59 11.48 16.68
N ARG A 131 -14.63 10.60 17.69
CA ARG A 131 -15.19 10.97 19.02
C ARG A 131 -14.41 12.08 19.72
N ARG A 132 -13.13 12.24 19.44
CA ARG A 132 -12.27 13.25 20.10
C ARG A 132 -12.10 14.52 19.28
N GLY A 133 -12.61 14.55 18.05
CA GLY A 133 -12.39 15.65 17.12
C GLY A 133 -10.91 15.80 16.72
N HIS A 134 -10.10 14.73 16.86
CA HIS A 134 -8.70 14.75 16.43
C HIS A 134 -8.62 14.58 14.92
N LYS A 135 -7.55 15.08 14.32
CA LYS A 135 -7.32 15.09 12.87
C LYS A 135 -6.03 14.34 12.55
N ALA A 136 -5.99 13.68 11.41
CA ALA A 136 -4.77 13.07 10.93
C ALA A 136 -4.50 13.46 9.47
N ILE A 137 -3.27 13.87 9.19
CA ILE A 137 -2.74 14.13 7.85
C ILE A 137 -1.63 13.12 7.61
N ILE A 138 -1.78 12.27 6.60
CA ILE A 138 -0.81 11.21 6.30
C ILE A 138 -0.30 11.40 4.87
N LEU A 139 0.99 11.66 4.73
CA LEU A 139 1.63 11.86 3.44
C LEU A 139 2.20 10.56 2.91
N PHE A 140 1.82 10.19 1.70
CA PHE A 140 2.37 9.07 0.95
C PHE A 140 3.22 9.60 -0.20
N ASP A 141 4.47 9.93 0.10
CA ASP A 141 5.44 10.41 -0.88
C ASP A 141 6.42 9.29 -1.27
N GLY A 142 7.31 9.58 -2.19
CA GLY A 142 8.34 8.66 -2.64
C GLY A 142 8.32 8.37 -4.14
N ARG A 143 9.17 7.45 -4.56
CA ARG A 143 9.42 7.13 -5.96
C ARG A 143 8.19 6.59 -6.69
N ASP A 144 8.19 6.72 -8.01
CA ASP A 144 7.17 6.12 -8.85
C ASP A 144 7.26 4.60 -8.80
N ALA A 145 6.12 3.94 -9.03
CA ALA A 145 5.96 2.51 -8.88
C ALA A 145 6.33 1.94 -7.48
N SER A 146 6.58 2.77 -6.46
CA SER A 146 6.95 2.32 -5.11
C SER A 146 5.81 1.63 -4.34
N GLY A 147 4.55 1.73 -4.79
CA GLY A 147 3.43 1.02 -4.18
C GLY A 147 2.54 1.88 -3.27
N LYS A 148 2.70 3.20 -3.27
CA LYS A 148 1.89 4.18 -2.51
C LYS A 148 0.39 3.93 -2.61
N GLY A 149 -0.20 4.08 -3.80
CA GLY A 149 -1.64 3.91 -4.01
C GLY A 149 -2.17 2.50 -3.68
N GLY A 150 -1.32 1.45 -3.80
CA GLY A 150 -1.68 0.11 -3.34
C GLY A 150 -1.72 -0.02 -1.83
N THR A 151 -0.87 0.71 -1.11
CA THR A 151 -0.86 0.76 0.35
C THR A 151 -2.03 1.60 0.86
N LEU A 152 -2.28 2.76 0.26
CA LEU A 152 -3.46 3.59 0.54
C LEU A 152 -4.75 2.76 0.52
N ARG A 153 -5.01 2.06 -0.58
CA ARG A 153 -6.21 1.20 -0.72
C ARG A 153 -6.29 0.09 0.32
N ARG A 154 -5.18 -0.40 0.86
CA ARG A 154 -5.19 -1.41 1.91
C ARG A 154 -5.40 -0.81 3.30
N VAL A 155 -4.84 0.38 3.55
CA VAL A 155 -5.07 1.15 4.79
C VAL A 155 -6.56 1.50 4.91
N THR A 156 -7.17 2.02 3.85
CA THR A 156 -8.55 2.53 3.88
C THR A 156 -9.63 1.47 3.65
N ARG A 157 -9.25 0.23 3.33
CA ARG A 157 -10.16 -0.82 2.82
C ARG A 157 -11.45 -1.03 3.62
N TYR A 158 -11.39 -0.92 4.93
CA TYR A 158 -12.52 -1.15 5.84
C TYR A 158 -12.84 0.06 6.71
N MET A 159 -12.21 1.21 6.44
CA MET A 159 -12.48 2.44 7.14
C MET A 159 -13.82 3.04 6.68
N ASN A 160 -14.48 3.78 7.55
CA ASN A 160 -15.69 4.52 7.20
C ASN A 160 -15.35 5.70 6.28
N GLU A 161 -15.88 5.68 5.05
CA GLU A 161 -15.61 6.69 4.02
C GLU A 161 -16.05 8.11 4.40
N LYS A 162 -16.97 8.25 5.37
CA LYS A 162 -17.40 9.56 5.88
C LYS A 162 -16.32 10.29 6.69
N HIS A 163 -15.32 9.56 7.18
CA HIS A 163 -14.31 10.08 8.11
C HIS A 163 -12.88 9.93 7.57
N TYR A 164 -12.73 9.66 6.27
CA TYR A 164 -11.43 9.79 5.61
C TYR A 164 -11.59 10.28 4.16
N ARG A 165 -10.54 10.89 3.65
CA ARG A 165 -10.39 11.21 2.23
C ARG A 165 -9.01 10.84 1.73
N VAL A 166 -8.96 10.32 0.49
CA VAL A 166 -7.71 10.18 -0.26
C VAL A 166 -7.62 11.34 -1.24
N VAL A 167 -6.59 12.14 -1.09
CA VAL A 167 -6.34 13.33 -1.91
C VAL A 167 -5.15 13.06 -2.84
N ALA A 168 -5.40 13.10 -4.13
CA ALA A 168 -4.39 12.97 -5.18
C ALA A 168 -4.48 14.17 -6.12
N LEU A 169 -3.74 15.23 -5.81
CA LEU A 169 -3.73 16.43 -6.64
C LEU A 169 -2.81 16.22 -7.85
N GLY A 170 -3.35 16.38 -9.03
CA GLY A 170 -2.61 16.34 -10.28
C GLY A 170 -1.66 17.54 -10.44
N LYS A 171 -1.11 17.71 -11.65
CA LYS A 171 -0.31 18.88 -12.03
C LYS A 171 -1.16 20.14 -11.77
N PRO A 172 -0.59 21.19 -11.14
CA PRO A 172 -1.33 22.43 -10.90
C PRO A 172 -1.74 23.09 -12.23
N SER A 173 -2.96 23.63 -12.28
CA SER A 173 -3.44 24.43 -13.39
C SER A 173 -2.60 25.72 -13.54
N ALA A 174 -2.71 26.41 -14.69
CA ALA A 174 -2.03 27.66 -14.90
C ALA A 174 -2.39 28.71 -13.82
N TYR A 175 -3.65 28.72 -13.37
CA TYR A 175 -4.10 29.60 -12.30
C TYR A 175 -3.46 29.22 -10.94
N GLU A 176 -3.49 27.95 -10.55
CA GLU A 176 -2.89 27.45 -9.30
C GLU A 176 -1.36 27.68 -9.25
N GLN A 177 -0.69 27.74 -10.41
CA GLN A 177 0.75 28.05 -10.47
C GLN A 177 1.09 29.48 -10.05
N THR A 178 0.13 30.41 -10.14
CA THR A 178 0.29 31.80 -9.67
C THR A 178 0.05 31.98 -8.18
N GLU A 179 -0.52 30.95 -7.52
CA GLU A 179 -0.87 30.99 -6.13
C GLU A 179 0.24 30.44 -5.20
N LEU A 180 0.06 30.65 -3.91
CA LEU A 180 0.92 30.01 -2.90
C LEU A 180 0.82 28.48 -3.04
N HIS A 181 1.96 27.83 -3.27
CA HIS A 181 2.03 26.36 -3.47
C HIS A 181 1.26 25.56 -2.42
N MET A 182 1.30 25.98 -1.17
CA MET A 182 0.63 25.28 -0.05
C MET A 182 -0.89 25.40 -0.10
N LYS A 183 -1.45 26.44 -0.77
CA LYS A 183 -2.90 26.73 -0.74
C LYS A 183 -3.74 25.54 -1.19
N ARG A 184 -3.41 24.92 -2.32
CA ARG A 184 -4.15 23.80 -2.88
C ARG A 184 -4.17 22.57 -1.97
N TYR A 185 -3.14 22.37 -1.12
CA TYR A 185 -3.06 21.29 -0.15
C TYR A 185 -3.81 21.64 1.13
N ILE A 186 -3.66 22.87 1.64
CA ILE A 186 -4.35 23.35 2.85
C ILE A 186 -5.87 23.27 2.68
N GLN A 187 -6.39 23.58 1.49
CA GLN A 187 -7.81 23.45 1.17
C GLN A 187 -8.35 22.01 1.30
N GLN A 188 -7.47 21.02 1.34
CA GLN A 188 -7.82 19.61 1.49
C GLN A 188 -7.62 19.08 2.91
N PHE A 189 -7.34 19.94 3.87
CA PHE A 189 -7.05 19.50 5.23
C PHE A 189 -8.27 18.91 5.93
N PRO A 190 -8.05 18.03 6.91
CA PRO A 190 -9.11 17.31 7.57
C PRO A 190 -9.98 18.23 8.45
N HIS A 191 -11.27 17.96 8.45
CA HIS A 191 -12.17 18.43 9.49
C HIS A 191 -11.96 17.66 10.80
N ALA A 192 -12.58 18.13 11.90
CA ALA A 192 -12.52 17.43 13.17
C ALA A 192 -13.03 15.98 13.04
N GLY A 193 -12.22 15.01 13.49
CA GLY A 193 -12.53 13.59 13.41
C GLY A 193 -12.19 12.92 12.06
N GLU A 194 -11.54 13.62 11.14
CA GLU A 194 -11.25 13.13 9.80
C GLU A 194 -9.76 12.75 9.62
N ILE A 195 -9.52 11.78 8.76
CA ILE A 195 -8.19 11.37 8.29
C ILE A 195 -8.05 11.73 6.81
N VAL A 196 -7.05 12.53 6.47
CA VAL A 196 -6.72 12.83 5.07
C VAL A 196 -5.40 12.16 4.71
N LEU A 197 -5.43 11.33 3.64
CA LEU A 197 -4.28 10.62 3.11
C LEU A 197 -3.91 11.23 1.76
N PHE A 198 -2.75 11.83 1.67
CA PHE A 198 -2.25 12.42 0.43
C PHE A 198 -1.45 11.40 -0.40
N ASP A 199 -1.93 11.03 -1.61
CA ASP A 199 -1.11 10.34 -2.62
C ASP A 199 -0.30 11.38 -3.37
N ARG A 200 0.92 11.60 -2.92
CA ARG A 200 1.79 12.76 -3.14
C ARG A 200 1.27 14.03 -2.46
N SER A 201 2.17 14.77 -1.89
CA SER A 201 1.87 15.94 -1.07
C SER A 201 2.52 17.21 -1.62
N TRP A 202 2.51 18.26 -0.80
CA TRP A 202 3.26 19.50 -1.04
C TRP A 202 4.75 19.25 -1.28
N TYR A 203 5.28 18.10 -0.88
CA TYR A 203 6.64 17.69 -1.15
C TYR A 203 6.92 17.32 -2.62
N ASN A 204 5.91 17.36 -3.51
CA ASN A 204 6.16 17.38 -4.95
C ASN A 204 7.15 18.51 -5.33
N ARG A 205 7.07 19.68 -4.66
CA ARG A 205 7.98 20.82 -4.81
C ARG A 205 9.42 20.51 -4.38
N ALA A 206 9.62 19.52 -3.52
CA ALA A 206 10.94 19.07 -3.06
C ALA A 206 11.51 17.92 -3.90
N MET A 207 10.68 17.20 -4.64
CA MET A 207 11.02 15.93 -5.28
C MET A 207 10.82 15.99 -6.81
N VAL A 208 9.61 15.72 -7.28
CA VAL A 208 9.35 15.58 -8.72
C VAL A 208 9.47 16.89 -9.47
N GLU A 209 9.01 18.00 -8.88
CA GLU A 209 8.99 19.29 -9.60
C GLU A 209 10.39 19.81 -9.95
N PRO A 210 11.39 19.83 -9.05
CA PRO A 210 12.73 20.30 -9.41
C PRO A 210 13.47 19.34 -10.35
N VAL A 211 13.21 18.04 -10.28
CA VAL A 211 13.85 17.03 -11.15
C VAL A 211 13.30 17.13 -12.58
N MET A 212 11.97 17.34 -12.71
CA MET A 212 11.28 17.41 -14.00
C MET A 212 11.21 18.85 -14.55
N GLY A 213 11.80 19.83 -13.89
CA GLY A 213 11.75 21.23 -14.33
C GLY A 213 10.38 21.90 -14.17
N PHE A 214 9.48 21.34 -13.33
CA PHE A 214 8.13 21.91 -13.11
C PHE A 214 8.10 23.08 -12.13
N CYS A 215 9.22 23.39 -11.49
CA CYS A 215 9.39 24.58 -10.67
C CYS A 215 10.77 25.21 -10.88
N THR A 216 10.85 26.52 -10.64
CA THR A 216 12.12 27.25 -10.71
C THR A 216 13.00 26.94 -9.48
N PRO A 217 14.33 27.10 -9.59
CA PRO A 217 15.22 26.98 -8.42
C PRO A 217 14.87 27.93 -7.28
N LYS A 218 14.31 29.11 -7.58
CA LYS A 218 13.83 30.08 -6.58
C LYS A 218 12.64 29.51 -5.80
N GLN A 219 11.63 28.98 -6.50
CA GLN A 219 10.44 28.36 -5.88
C GLN A 219 10.82 27.15 -5.00
N TYR A 220 11.73 26.30 -5.49
CA TYR A 220 12.26 25.19 -4.71
C TYR A 220 12.92 25.67 -3.40
N ARG A 221 13.84 26.65 -3.46
CA ARG A 221 14.53 27.17 -2.26
C ARG A 221 13.55 27.81 -1.28
N GLN A 222 12.61 28.62 -1.76
CA GLN A 222 11.57 29.22 -0.92
C GLN A 222 10.73 28.17 -0.18
N PHE A 223 10.31 27.13 -0.90
CA PHE A 223 9.56 26.04 -0.29
C PHE A 223 10.36 25.32 0.79
N MET A 224 11.61 24.91 0.47
CA MET A 224 12.47 24.16 1.40
C MET A 224 12.84 24.97 2.66
N ASN A 225 12.81 26.28 2.60
CA ASN A 225 13.08 27.15 3.75
C ASN A 225 11.84 27.40 4.62
N LYS A 226 10.62 27.16 4.08
CA LYS A 226 9.37 27.51 4.76
C LYS A 226 8.47 26.33 5.12
N VAL A 227 8.70 25.16 4.53
CA VAL A 227 7.80 24.02 4.71
C VAL A 227 7.66 23.57 6.15
N LEU A 228 8.71 23.64 6.95
CA LEU A 228 8.66 23.27 8.37
C LEU A 228 7.84 24.26 9.20
N ASP A 229 7.90 25.56 8.90
CA ASP A 229 7.06 26.57 9.57
C ASP A 229 5.58 26.27 9.34
N TYR A 230 5.21 25.87 8.12
CA TYR A 230 3.85 25.41 7.81
C TYR A 230 3.48 24.17 8.59
N GLU A 231 4.32 23.13 8.57
CA GLU A 231 4.04 21.85 9.26
C GLU A 231 3.90 22.03 10.76
N GLU A 232 4.74 22.84 11.40
CA GLU A 232 4.62 23.16 12.81
C GLU A 232 3.30 23.90 13.12
N SER A 233 2.90 24.82 12.23
CA SER A 233 1.60 25.50 12.36
C SER A 233 0.42 24.53 12.27
N PHE A 234 0.50 23.48 11.41
CA PHE A 234 -0.58 22.52 11.24
C PHE A 234 -0.82 21.65 12.47
N ILE A 235 0.24 21.35 13.23
CA ILE A 235 0.17 20.51 14.44
C ILE A 235 0.09 21.32 15.73
N ALA A 236 0.16 22.65 15.65
CA ALA A 236 0.17 23.55 16.82
C ALA A 236 -1.08 23.48 17.68
N ASP A 237 -2.21 23.03 17.11
CA ASP A 237 -3.48 22.86 17.84
C ASP A 237 -3.47 21.66 18.82
N GLY A 238 -2.43 20.84 18.82
CA GLY A 238 -2.30 19.64 19.65
C GLY A 238 -3.32 18.53 19.33
N LYS A 239 -4.17 18.73 18.32
CA LYS A 239 -5.21 17.78 17.87
C LYS A 239 -4.96 17.24 16.46
N THR A 240 -4.00 17.79 15.75
CA THR A 240 -3.62 17.35 14.41
C THR A 240 -2.35 16.52 14.46
N THR A 241 -2.39 15.31 13.94
CA THR A 241 -1.22 14.43 13.78
C THR A 241 -0.78 14.44 12.33
N LEU A 242 0.49 14.79 12.08
CA LEU A 242 1.11 14.72 10.76
C LEU A 242 2.05 13.51 10.70
N ILE A 243 1.84 12.61 9.73
CA ILE A 243 2.69 11.44 9.47
C ILE A 243 3.28 11.56 8.07
N LYS A 244 4.60 11.56 7.95
CA LYS A 244 5.31 11.69 6.68
C LYS A 244 5.96 10.37 6.29
N LEU A 245 5.49 9.75 5.20
CA LEU A 245 5.96 8.47 4.67
C LEU A 245 6.65 8.67 3.32
N TYR A 246 7.88 8.18 3.21
CA TYR A 246 8.61 8.13 1.95
C TYR A 246 8.78 6.68 1.49
N PHE A 247 8.06 6.28 0.44
CA PHE A 247 8.15 4.93 -0.14
C PHE A 247 9.38 4.81 -1.04
N SER A 248 10.33 4.00 -0.60
CA SER A 248 11.61 3.77 -1.27
C SER A 248 11.67 2.36 -1.84
N VAL A 249 11.60 2.28 -3.18
CA VAL A 249 11.82 1.05 -3.94
C VAL A 249 13.23 1.02 -4.48
N SER A 250 13.83 -0.15 -4.70
CA SER A 250 15.12 -0.27 -5.39
C SER A 250 14.99 -0.02 -6.89
N LYS A 251 16.08 0.42 -7.55
CA LYS A 251 16.09 0.69 -9.00
C LYS A 251 15.65 -0.53 -9.79
N LYS A 252 16.21 -1.70 -9.46
CA LYS A 252 15.86 -2.99 -10.08
C LYS A 252 14.39 -3.35 -9.95
N GLU A 253 13.81 -3.21 -8.75
CA GLU A 253 12.40 -3.53 -8.51
C GLU A 253 11.47 -2.49 -9.16
N GLN A 254 11.85 -1.22 -9.21
CA GLN A 254 11.10 -0.19 -9.92
C GLN A 254 11.04 -0.50 -11.42
N GLN A 255 12.16 -0.84 -12.04
CA GLN A 255 12.22 -1.25 -13.45
C GLN A 255 11.31 -2.44 -13.72
N ARG A 256 11.42 -3.51 -12.91
CA ARG A 256 10.56 -4.69 -13.02
C ARG A 256 9.05 -4.34 -12.92
N ARG A 257 8.71 -3.35 -12.11
CA ARG A 257 7.32 -2.88 -11.98
C ARG A 257 6.87 -2.07 -13.17
N PHE A 258 7.75 -1.29 -13.80
CA PHE A 258 7.44 -0.58 -15.04
C PHE A 258 7.25 -1.54 -16.21
N GLU A 259 8.15 -2.49 -16.41
CA GLU A 259 8.03 -3.54 -17.42
C GLU A 259 6.69 -4.30 -17.29
N ARG A 260 6.32 -4.66 -16.05
CA ARG A 260 5.02 -5.28 -15.77
C ARG A 260 3.83 -4.37 -16.12
N ARG A 261 3.95 -3.04 -15.95
CA ARG A 261 2.89 -2.11 -16.34
C ARG A 261 2.76 -2.02 -17.84
N GLN A 262 3.87 -1.99 -18.58
CA GLN A 262 3.87 -1.95 -20.04
C GLN A 262 3.21 -3.19 -20.66
N ASN A 263 3.48 -4.35 -20.08
CA ASN A 263 3.03 -5.65 -20.60
C ASN A 263 1.61 -6.05 -20.11
N ASP A 264 0.94 -5.23 -19.27
CA ASP A 264 -0.36 -5.52 -18.70
C ASP A 264 -1.36 -4.43 -19.14
N PRO A 265 -2.29 -4.74 -20.08
CA PRO A 265 -3.26 -3.74 -20.58
C PRO A 265 -4.09 -3.06 -19.48
N LEU A 266 -4.35 -3.79 -18.37
CA LEU A 266 -5.07 -3.25 -17.22
C LEU A 266 -4.23 -2.27 -16.38
N ARG A 267 -2.94 -2.13 -16.68
CA ARG A 267 -1.98 -1.30 -15.93
C ARG A 267 -1.24 -0.29 -16.80
N ALA A 268 -1.29 -0.44 -18.12
CA ALA A 268 -0.60 0.45 -19.06
C ALA A 268 -0.99 1.91 -18.86
N TRP A 269 -2.25 2.19 -18.54
CA TRP A 269 -2.76 3.53 -18.24
C TRP A 269 -2.08 4.20 -17.02
N LYS A 270 -1.34 3.46 -16.20
CA LYS A 270 -0.57 3.99 -15.05
C LYS A 270 0.82 4.50 -15.41
N LEU A 271 1.25 4.31 -16.64
CA LEU A 271 2.53 4.82 -17.11
C LEU A 271 2.36 6.27 -17.53
N SER A 272 3.08 7.15 -16.86
CA SER A 272 3.17 8.57 -17.17
C SER A 272 4.52 8.90 -17.83
N GLU A 273 4.64 10.08 -18.41
CA GLU A 273 5.92 10.60 -18.93
C GLU A 273 7.01 10.64 -17.84
N VAL A 274 6.62 10.97 -16.60
CA VAL A 274 7.52 10.92 -15.44
C VAL A 274 8.02 9.53 -15.17
N ASP A 275 7.13 8.49 -15.25
CA ASP A 275 7.52 7.10 -15.07
C ASP A 275 8.55 6.63 -16.09
N LEU A 276 8.44 7.09 -17.36
CA LEU A 276 9.37 6.74 -18.43
C LEU A 276 10.77 7.29 -18.18
N GLN A 277 10.88 8.49 -17.62
CA GLN A 277 12.16 9.15 -17.32
C GLN A 277 12.71 8.78 -15.92
N ALA A 278 11.92 8.14 -15.06
CA ALA A 278 12.28 7.89 -13.66
C ALA A 278 13.52 7.00 -13.47
N GLN A 279 13.86 6.16 -14.45
CA GLN A 279 15.05 5.32 -14.41
C GLN A 279 16.31 6.10 -14.81
N ASP A 280 16.20 6.97 -15.76
CA ASP A 280 17.31 7.81 -16.25
C ASP A 280 17.67 8.87 -15.22
N LEU A 281 16.66 9.48 -14.60
CA LEU A 281 16.78 10.50 -13.55
C LEU A 281 16.90 9.91 -12.13
N TRP A 282 17.35 8.64 -12.02
CA TRP A 282 17.44 7.94 -10.73
C TRP A 282 18.33 8.64 -9.72
N ASP A 283 19.47 9.13 -10.17
CA ASP A 283 20.46 9.78 -9.31
C ASP A 283 19.99 11.15 -8.83
N GLU A 284 19.33 11.94 -9.69
CA GLU A 284 18.70 13.22 -9.36
C GLU A 284 17.61 13.06 -8.32
N PHE A 285 16.72 12.08 -8.50
CA PHE A 285 15.71 11.75 -7.49
C PHE A 285 16.34 11.29 -6.17
N THR A 286 17.47 10.57 -6.21
CA THR A 286 18.18 10.14 -4.99
C THR A 286 18.78 11.35 -4.28
N GLU A 287 19.34 12.32 -5.03
CA GLU A 287 19.86 13.54 -4.47
C GLU A 287 18.75 14.37 -3.81
N LYS A 288 17.61 14.52 -4.48
CA LYS A 288 16.46 15.24 -3.91
C LYS A 288 15.89 14.54 -2.67
N LYS A 289 15.87 13.23 -2.61
CA LYS A 289 15.53 12.47 -1.40
C LYS A 289 16.49 12.80 -0.25
N PHE A 290 17.78 12.85 -0.52
CA PHE A 290 18.77 13.21 0.50
C PHE A 290 18.56 14.64 1.02
N GLU A 291 18.35 15.62 0.12
CA GLU A 291 18.08 17.00 0.51
C GLU A 291 16.77 17.14 1.30
N LEU A 292 15.71 16.45 0.87
CA LEU A 292 14.42 16.38 1.56
C LEU A 292 14.61 15.92 3.00
N LEU A 293 15.20 14.75 3.20
CA LEU A 293 15.40 14.20 4.54
C LEU A 293 16.29 15.09 5.39
N ARG A 294 17.37 15.62 4.82
CA ARG A 294 18.33 16.48 5.53
C ARG A 294 17.72 17.77 6.04
N LYS A 295 16.81 18.38 5.24
CA LYS A 295 16.22 19.69 5.55
C LYS A 295 14.88 19.63 6.26
N THR A 296 14.16 18.52 6.14
CA THR A 296 12.76 18.47 6.59
C THR A 296 12.42 17.32 7.52
N HIS A 297 13.41 16.52 7.93
CA HIS A 297 13.22 15.57 9.02
C HIS A 297 13.50 16.26 10.36
N THR A 298 12.50 16.31 11.24
CA THR A 298 12.58 16.90 12.57
C THR A 298 11.99 15.95 13.61
N GLU A 299 12.21 16.19 14.88
CA GLU A 299 11.59 15.42 15.96
C GLU A 299 10.06 15.63 16.01
N LYS A 300 9.59 16.86 15.71
CA LYS A 300 8.17 17.19 15.71
C LYS A 300 7.41 16.60 14.51
N THR A 301 8.02 16.62 13.33
CA THR A 301 7.44 16.12 12.08
C THR A 301 8.42 15.18 11.37
N PRO A 302 8.62 13.97 11.90
CA PRO A 302 9.62 13.04 11.39
C PRO A 302 9.19 12.40 10.06
N TRP A 303 10.17 12.17 9.19
CA TRP A 303 10.03 11.29 8.04
C TRP A 303 10.29 9.84 8.43
N TYR A 304 9.49 8.94 7.86
CA TYR A 304 9.71 7.50 7.88
C TYR A 304 9.87 6.98 6.45
N VAL A 305 11.03 6.41 6.17
CA VAL A 305 11.30 5.77 4.87
C VAL A 305 10.82 4.33 4.93
N ILE A 306 9.89 3.98 4.03
CA ILE A 306 9.31 2.65 3.92
C ILE A 306 10.01 1.90 2.79
N ARG A 307 10.79 0.87 3.10
CA ARG A 307 11.36 -0.04 2.09
C ARG A 307 10.26 -0.85 1.45
N SER A 308 10.02 -0.65 0.17
CA SER A 308 8.82 -1.13 -0.50
C SER A 308 9.05 -2.14 -1.62
N ASP A 309 10.23 -2.78 -1.66
CA ASP A 309 10.52 -3.88 -2.58
C ASP A 309 9.53 -5.04 -2.35
N SER A 310 9.23 -5.38 -1.10
CA SER A 310 8.08 -6.21 -0.74
C SER A 310 6.84 -5.34 -0.49
N LYS A 311 5.87 -5.42 -1.39
CA LYS A 311 4.60 -4.69 -1.25
C LYS A 311 3.82 -5.09 -0.01
N HIS A 312 3.85 -6.38 0.35
CA HIS A 312 3.14 -6.89 1.52
C HIS A 312 3.73 -6.31 2.81
N LEU A 313 5.05 -6.42 3.00
CA LEU A 313 5.72 -5.87 4.17
C LEU A 313 5.55 -4.36 4.26
N ALA A 314 5.67 -3.64 3.14
CA ALA A 314 5.44 -2.19 3.13
C ALA A 314 4.03 -1.82 3.60
N ARG A 315 2.99 -2.55 3.18
CA ARG A 315 1.60 -2.35 3.61
C ARG A 315 1.42 -2.61 5.10
N LEU A 316 1.91 -3.76 5.56
CA LEU A 316 1.84 -4.19 6.95
C LEU A 316 2.50 -3.17 7.87
N GLU A 317 3.75 -2.83 7.57
CA GLU A 317 4.54 -1.93 8.40
C GLU A 317 4.03 -0.48 8.35
N THR A 318 3.43 -0.05 7.23
CA THR A 318 2.73 1.25 7.16
C THR A 318 1.53 1.29 8.11
N MET A 319 0.71 0.22 8.16
CA MET A 319 -0.41 0.15 9.10
C MET A 319 0.07 0.18 10.55
N LYS A 320 1.09 -0.61 10.89
CA LYS A 320 1.71 -0.60 12.22
C LYS A 320 2.21 0.78 12.59
N LEU A 321 2.88 1.48 11.66
CA LEU A 321 3.38 2.83 11.88
C LEU A 321 2.25 3.83 12.16
N ILE A 322 1.17 3.81 11.38
CA ILE A 322 0.01 4.66 11.60
C ILE A 322 -0.59 4.39 12.99
N LEU A 323 -0.81 3.12 13.35
CA LEU A 323 -1.38 2.71 14.63
C LEU A 323 -0.53 3.12 15.84
N ARG A 324 0.79 3.10 15.72
CA ARG A 324 1.68 3.50 16.82
C ARG A 324 1.88 5.01 16.92
N SER A 325 1.67 5.75 15.83
CA SER A 325 1.84 7.20 15.79
C SER A 325 0.74 7.96 16.54
N MET A 326 -0.36 7.32 16.87
CA MET A 326 -1.50 7.92 17.54
C MET A 326 -1.96 7.05 18.71
N LYS A 327 -2.30 7.66 19.83
CA LYS A 327 -2.91 6.96 20.97
C LYS A 327 -4.42 6.89 20.77
N TYR A 328 -5.03 5.71 20.96
CA TYR A 328 -6.47 5.52 20.85
C TYR A 328 -6.99 4.52 21.89
N ARG A 329 -8.27 4.65 22.26
CA ARG A 329 -8.93 3.77 23.22
C ARG A 329 -9.30 2.44 22.57
N GLY A 330 -9.18 1.34 23.31
CA GLY A 330 -9.54 0.00 22.83
C GLY A 330 -8.49 -0.66 21.94
N ARG A 331 -7.27 -0.13 21.94
CA ARG A 331 -6.12 -0.75 21.26
C ARG A 331 -5.88 -2.16 21.79
N SER A 332 -5.68 -3.12 20.90
CA SER A 332 -5.31 -4.48 21.25
C SER A 332 -3.98 -4.49 22.01
N ARG A 333 -3.92 -5.25 23.09
CA ARG A 333 -2.69 -5.48 23.87
C ARG A 333 -1.87 -6.65 23.33
N THR A 334 -2.47 -7.51 22.53
CA THR A 334 -1.85 -8.73 21.99
C THR A 334 -1.35 -8.55 20.56
N LEU A 335 -1.86 -7.54 19.82
CA LEU A 335 -1.40 -7.28 18.45
C LEU A 335 -0.06 -6.56 18.47
N ASP A 336 0.96 -7.19 17.90
CA ASP A 336 2.27 -6.58 17.73
C ASP A 336 2.22 -5.47 16.65
N ILE A 337 2.43 -4.23 17.08
CA ILE A 337 2.57 -3.06 16.22
C ILE A 337 3.98 -2.48 16.26
N SER A 338 4.97 -3.24 16.76
CA SER A 338 6.37 -2.85 16.69
C SER A 338 6.81 -2.74 15.22
N ALA A 339 7.67 -1.78 14.92
CA ALA A 339 8.17 -1.61 13.57
C ALA A 339 9.26 -2.63 13.26
N ASN A 340 9.22 -3.18 12.07
CA ASN A 340 10.38 -3.85 11.51
C ASN A 340 11.42 -2.79 11.09
N PRO A 341 12.61 -2.74 11.75
CA PRO A 341 13.63 -1.72 11.50
C PRO A 341 14.32 -1.85 10.15
N GLU A 342 14.10 -2.93 9.41
CA GLU A 342 14.58 -3.12 8.03
C GLU A 342 13.61 -2.53 7.01
N ILE A 343 12.35 -2.39 7.36
CA ILE A 343 11.29 -1.89 6.47
C ILE A 343 10.95 -0.43 6.78
N VAL A 344 10.80 -0.08 8.08
CA VAL A 344 10.50 1.28 8.51
C VAL A 344 11.77 1.91 9.08
N ILE A 345 12.35 2.82 8.33
CA ILE A 345 13.61 3.47 8.66
C ILE A 345 13.34 4.95 9.00
N PRO A 346 13.64 5.42 10.22
CA PRO A 346 13.56 6.84 10.53
C PRO A 346 14.48 7.67 9.62
N GLY A 347 14.07 8.89 9.28
CA GLY A 347 14.75 9.73 8.30
C GLY A 347 16.20 10.05 8.65
N ASP A 348 16.53 10.24 9.93
CA ASP A 348 17.90 10.41 10.42
C ASP A 348 18.78 9.18 10.18
N ARG A 349 18.21 7.98 10.41
CA ARG A 349 18.93 6.72 10.13
C ARG A 349 19.14 6.54 8.63
N GLU A 350 18.13 6.85 7.82
CA GLU A 350 18.28 6.80 6.37
C GLU A 350 19.36 7.77 5.87
N LEU A 351 19.42 8.98 6.42
CA LEU A 351 20.47 9.94 6.08
C LEU A 351 21.88 9.40 6.41
N ARG A 352 22.04 8.70 7.55
CA ARG A 352 23.32 8.07 7.89
C ARG A 352 23.69 6.98 6.88
N ILE A 353 22.71 6.17 6.43
CA ILE A 353 22.91 5.15 5.41
C ILE A 353 23.36 5.81 4.10
N MET A 354 22.62 6.80 3.60
CA MET A 354 22.92 7.50 2.35
C MET A 354 24.29 8.21 2.39
N LYS A 355 24.67 8.80 3.52
CA LYS A 355 26.02 9.40 3.71
C LYS A 355 27.13 8.35 3.62
N ARG A 356 26.91 7.15 4.20
CA ARG A 356 27.89 6.06 4.13
C ARG A 356 28.03 5.53 2.70
N GLU A 357 26.92 5.32 2.01
CA GLU A 357 26.93 4.90 0.60
C GLU A 357 27.67 5.90 -0.29
N ARG A 358 27.46 7.21 -0.09
CA ARG A 358 28.20 8.26 -0.81
C ARG A 358 29.71 8.18 -0.60
N ARG A 359 30.14 7.92 0.62
CA ARG A 359 31.60 7.78 0.93
C ARG A 359 32.20 6.54 0.28
N GLN A 360 31.43 5.46 0.17
CA GLN A 360 31.90 4.17 -0.37
C GLN A 360 31.84 4.12 -1.91
N HIS A 361 30.83 4.73 -2.52
CA HIS A 361 30.52 4.57 -3.94
C HIS A 361 30.43 5.90 -4.70
N GLY A 362 30.78 7.02 -4.11
CA GLY A 362 30.67 8.35 -4.68
C GLY A 362 29.24 8.89 -4.75
N LYS A 363 28.22 8.02 -4.63
CA LYS A 363 26.78 8.38 -4.66
C LYS A 363 25.96 7.48 -3.76
N ALA A 364 24.79 7.97 -3.33
CA ALA A 364 23.81 7.15 -2.63
C ALA A 364 23.07 6.25 -3.63
N GLN A 365 22.72 5.03 -3.22
CA GLN A 365 22.17 4.01 -4.14
C GLN A 365 20.63 3.94 -4.10
N ARG A 366 19.98 4.47 -3.07
CA ARG A 366 18.53 4.35 -2.87
C ARG A 366 17.83 5.67 -2.61
#